data_15961c38408de998a1fe2ff1c8ebde09
#
_entry.id   15961c38408de998a1fe2ff1c8ebde09
#
_cell.length_a   1.000
_cell.length_b   1.000
_cell.length_c   1.000
_cell.angle_alpha   90.00
_cell.angle_beta   90.00
_cell.angle_gamma   90.00
#
_symmetry.space_group_name_H-M   'P 1'
#
loop_
_entity.id
_entity.type
_entity.pdbx_description
1 polymer ?
#
loop_
_entity_poly.entity_id
_entity_poly.type
_entity_poly.pdbx_seq_one_letter_code
_entity_poly.pdbx_strand_id
1 'polypeptide(L)'
;MANSIENISEIISEKEQKKHNFSSKVKSKERTSPQMEVDLHIHQLVSNTRNMDNFEMLNFQLETARRKIAFAITKKIQKIVFIHGVGEGVLKYELIRVLKEYEGRLKFYDADYQKYGLGATEVYIFQSKQ
;
A
#
# COMPACT_ATOMS: atom_id res chain seq x y z
N MET A 1 23.26 12.88 20.56
CA MET A 1 22.33 12.95 20.27
C MET A 1 21.76 12.51 20.05
N ALA A 2 22.86 12.87 20.25
CA ALA A 2 21.82 12.93 19.82
C ALA A 2 21.31 12.25 19.45
N ASN A 3 21.73 12.57 19.32
CA ASN A 3 20.84 12.37 18.87
C ASN A 3 20.53 11.72 18.38
N SER A 4 21.40 11.94 18.43
CA SER A 4 20.67 11.76 17.89
C SER A 4 20.29 11.23 17.38
N ILE A 5 21.03 11.70 17.39
CA ILE A 5 20.25 11.62 16.82
C ILE A 5 20.14 11.21 16.39
N GLU A 6 20.48 11.53 16.24
CA GLU A 6 20.02 11.64 15.78
C GLU A 6 19.78 10.96 15.40
N ASN A 7 20.90 11.34 15.67
CA ASN A 7 20.30 11.07 15.23
C ASN A 7 19.90 10.44 14.69
N ILE A 8 20.69 10.80 14.60
CA ILE A 8 19.95 10.66 14.16
C ILE A 8 19.65 10.43 13.64
N SER A 9 20.21 10.85 13.63
CA SER A 9 19.58 11.13 13.16
C SER A 9 19.52 10.72 12.82
N GLU A 10 19.89 11.16 12.74
CA GLU A 10 19.49 11.32 12.56
C GLU A 10 19.23 10.66 12.18
N ILE A 11 20.42 10.90 12.16
CA ILE A 11 19.87 10.68 11.91
C ILE A 11 19.44 10.29 11.38
N ILE A 12 20.16 10.70 11.30
CA ILE A 12 19.45 10.82 10.97
C ILE A 12 19.27 10.63 10.65
N SER A 13 19.89 10.94 10.59
CA SER A 13 19.32 11.31 10.48
C SER A 13 19.22 10.92 10.42
N GLU A 14 19.65 11.33 10.06
CA GLU A 14 19.25 11.52 10.16
C GLU A 14 18.99 11.11 10.08
N LYS A 15 19.81 11.18 9.89
CA LYS A 15 19.36 11.11 9.99
C LYS A 15 18.80 11.02 9.92
N GLU A 16 19.46 11.60 9.86
CA GLU A 16 18.76 11.89 10.04
C GLU A 16 18.22 11.75 10.16
N GLN A 17 18.92 11.97 9.97
CA GLN A 17 18.23 12.20 10.25
C GLN A 17 17.69 11.96 10.55
N LYS A 18 18.38 12.30 10.38
CA LYS A 18 17.73 12.36 10.80
C LYS A 18 17.22 12.17 11.04
N LYS A 19 17.85 12.65 11.13
CA LYS A 19 17.08 12.78 11.52
C LYS A 19 16.52 12.47 11.87
N HIS A 20 17.06 13.12 11.85
CA HIS A 20 16.13 13.15 12.29
C HIS A 20 15.71 12.86 12.84
N ASN A 21 16.34 13.29 13.27
CA ASN A 21 15.38 13.38 13.77
C ASN A 21 14.96 12.96 14.26
N PHE A 22 14.87 13.36 14.24
CA PHE A 22 13.86 13.41 14.83
C PHE A 22 13.34 13.33 15.26
N SER A 23 13.57 13.99 15.53
CA SER A 23 12.53 14.29 15.89
C SER A 23 11.94 14.03 16.15
N SER A 24 12.00 14.36 16.52
CA SER A 24 11.01 14.44 16.74
C SER A 24 10.36 14.10 16.89
N LYS A 25 10.06 14.34 17.30
CA LYS A 25 9.10 14.19 17.42
C LYS A 25 8.36 13.98 17.32
N VAL A 26 8.29 14.04 17.65
CA VAL A 26 7.35 13.89 17.51
C VAL A 26 6.66 13.67 17.55
N LYS A 27 6.36 13.88 17.86
CA LYS A 27 5.55 13.65 17.73
C LYS A 27 4.73 13.22 17.94
N SER A 28 4.47 13.60 18.16
CA SER A 28 3.68 13.22 18.34
C SER A 28 3.23 12.34 18.14
N LYS A 29 3.21 12.15 18.40
CA LYS A 29 2.82 11.44 18.01
C LYS A 29 1.68 11.45 17.35
N GLU A 30 1.58 11.65 16.60
CA GLU A 30 0.55 11.71 15.95
C GLU A 30 0.14 10.46 15.61
N ARG A 31 -1.01 10.11 15.54
CA ARG A 31 -1.38 8.88 15.23
C ARG A 31 -1.59 8.75 13.85
N THR A 32 -0.86 7.97 13.14
CA THR A 32 -1.13 7.67 11.76
C THR A 32 -2.26 6.68 11.70
N SER A 33 -3.09 6.83 10.67
CA SER A 33 -4.14 5.87 10.43
C SER A 33 -3.55 4.52 10.07
N PRO A 34 -4.20 3.43 10.43
CA PRO A 34 -3.72 2.12 10.02
C PRO A 34 -3.68 2.00 8.51
N GLN A 35 -2.61 1.44 7.99
CA GLN A 35 -2.47 1.25 6.56
C GLN A 35 -1.68 -0.01 6.27
N MET A 36 -1.84 -0.53 5.07
CA MET A 36 -1.12 -1.71 4.66
C MET A 36 -0.70 -1.60 3.22
N GLU A 37 0.34 -2.29 2.87
CA GLU A 37 0.89 -2.30 1.53
C GLU A 37 0.80 -3.75 1.03
N VAL A 38 0.26 -3.93 -0.16
CA VAL A 38 0.06 -5.25 -0.73
C VAL A 38 0.72 -5.31 -2.09
N ASP A 39 1.72 -6.14 -2.23
CA ASP A 39 2.40 -6.32 -3.49
C ASP A 39 1.68 -7.41 -4.28
N LEU A 40 1.10 -7.04 -5.41
CA LEU A 40 0.32 -7.95 -6.23
C LEU A 40 1.13 -8.62 -7.33
N HIS A 41 2.44 -8.39 -7.39
CA HIS A 41 3.26 -9.10 -8.37
C HIS A 41 3.11 -10.59 -8.12
N ILE A 42 2.91 -11.34 -9.19
CA ILE A 42 2.55 -12.75 -9.04
C ILE A 42 3.58 -13.54 -8.24
N HIS A 43 4.86 -13.20 -8.39
CA HIS A 43 5.90 -13.94 -7.69
C HIS A 43 5.96 -13.63 -6.20
N GLN A 44 5.25 -12.60 -5.77
CA GLN A 44 5.10 -12.34 -4.34
C GLN A 44 3.94 -13.12 -3.75
N LEU A 45 3.07 -13.66 -4.60
CA LEU A 45 1.85 -14.30 -4.15
C LEU A 45 1.94 -15.82 -4.22
N VAL A 46 2.66 -16.33 -5.20
CA VAL A 46 2.82 -17.77 -5.35
C VAL A 46 4.27 -18.09 -5.60
N SER A 47 4.68 -19.28 -5.19
CA SER A 47 6.09 -19.66 -5.30
C SER A 47 6.41 -20.25 -6.68
N ASN A 48 5.41 -20.70 -7.42
CA ASN A 48 5.64 -21.37 -8.68
C ASN A 48 4.50 -21.09 -9.65
N THR A 49 4.83 -20.44 -10.76
CA THR A 49 3.82 -20.07 -11.76
C THR A 49 3.84 -21.00 -12.97
N ARG A 50 4.60 -22.09 -12.88
CA ARG A 50 4.86 -22.93 -14.04
C ARG A 50 3.60 -23.44 -14.73
N ASN A 51 2.60 -23.78 -13.95
CA ASN A 51 1.36 -24.32 -14.49
C ASN A 51 0.23 -23.32 -14.57
N MET A 52 0.56 -22.02 -14.51
CA MET A 52 -0.45 -20.98 -14.54
C MET A 52 -0.36 -20.21 -15.86
N ASP A 53 -1.49 -20.04 -16.52
CA ASP A 53 -1.50 -19.17 -17.69
C ASP A 53 -1.76 -17.73 -17.25
N ASN A 54 -1.73 -16.80 -18.20
CA ASN A 54 -1.85 -15.39 -17.86
C ASN A 54 -3.20 -15.07 -17.24
N PHE A 55 -4.24 -15.72 -17.67
CA PHE A 55 -5.57 -15.50 -17.11
C PHE A 55 -5.63 -15.95 -15.66
N GLU A 56 -5.06 -17.11 -15.38
CA GLU A 56 -5.03 -17.62 -14.00
C GLU A 56 -4.22 -16.74 -13.09
N MET A 57 -3.08 -16.24 -13.59
CA MET A 57 -2.26 -15.37 -12.79
C MET A 57 -2.99 -14.07 -12.47
N LEU A 58 -3.65 -13.50 -13.48
CA LEU A 58 -4.39 -12.27 -13.27
C LEU A 58 -5.51 -12.48 -12.27
N ASN A 59 -6.26 -13.56 -12.43
CA ASN A 59 -7.34 -13.84 -11.49
C ASN A 59 -6.83 -14.01 -10.07
N PHE A 60 -5.71 -14.68 -9.92
CA PHE A 60 -5.15 -14.86 -8.58
C PHE A 60 -4.77 -13.52 -7.95
N GLN A 61 -4.20 -12.64 -8.76
CA GLN A 61 -3.82 -11.31 -8.28
C GLN A 61 -5.06 -10.51 -7.86
N LEU A 62 -6.12 -10.58 -8.67
CA LEU A 62 -7.33 -9.82 -8.36
C LEU A 62 -8.07 -10.40 -7.17
N GLU A 63 -8.08 -11.72 -7.04
CA GLU A 63 -8.70 -12.34 -5.87
C GLU A 63 -7.95 -11.97 -4.61
N THR A 64 -6.63 -11.89 -4.71
CA THR A 64 -5.84 -11.44 -3.57
C THR A 64 -6.24 -10.02 -3.17
N ALA A 65 -6.41 -9.14 -4.16
CA ALA A 65 -6.82 -7.78 -3.86
C ALA A 65 -8.18 -7.76 -3.17
N ARG A 66 -9.14 -8.55 -3.64
CA ARG A 66 -10.46 -8.60 -3.02
C ARG A 66 -10.38 -9.08 -1.58
N ARG A 67 -9.57 -10.10 -1.33
CA ARG A 67 -9.41 -10.61 0.03
C ARG A 67 -8.79 -9.56 0.95
N LYS A 68 -7.83 -8.80 0.42
CA LYS A 68 -7.19 -7.77 1.24
C LYS A 68 -8.13 -6.62 1.55
N ILE A 69 -9.00 -6.28 0.59
CA ILE A 69 -10.00 -5.25 0.85
C ILE A 69 -10.96 -5.73 1.93
N ALA A 70 -11.43 -6.97 1.84
CA ALA A 70 -12.32 -7.52 2.86
C ALA A 70 -11.66 -7.54 4.23
N PHE A 71 -10.38 -7.93 4.27
CA PHE A 71 -9.63 -7.94 5.50
C PHE A 71 -9.53 -6.53 6.09
N ALA A 72 -9.24 -5.56 5.24
CA ALA A 72 -9.09 -4.17 5.69
C ALA A 72 -10.40 -3.62 6.22
N ILE A 73 -11.51 -3.95 5.59
CA ILE A 73 -12.82 -3.50 6.07
C ILE A 73 -13.08 -4.09 7.45
N THR A 74 -12.82 -5.38 7.61
CA THR A 74 -13.04 -6.05 8.89
C THR A 74 -12.15 -5.48 9.99
N LYS A 75 -10.90 -5.22 9.68
CA LYS A 75 -9.94 -4.74 10.67
C LYS A 75 -9.89 -3.23 10.78
N LYS A 76 -10.74 -2.53 10.04
CA LYS A 76 -10.81 -1.08 10.05
C LYS A 76 -9.50 -0.44 9.66
N ILE A 77 -8.83 -1.04 8.69
CA ILE A 77 -7.64 -0.47 8.10
C ILE A 77 -8.11 0.56 7.08
N GLN A 78 -7.59 1.75 7.19
CA GLN A 78 -8.11 2.88 6.44
C GLN A 78 -7.51 3.01 5.04
N LYS A 79 -6.29 2.55 4.86
CA LYS A 79 -5.59 2.77 3.61
C LYS A 79 -4.85 1.51 3.18
N ILE A 80 -4.99 1.16 1.91
CA ILE A 80 -4.22 0.08 1.30
C ILE A 80 -3.49 0.65 0.11
N VAL A 81 -2.22 0.29 -0.05
CA VAL A 81 -1.49 0.61 -1.27
C VAL A 81 -1.26 -0.71 -1.98
N PHE A 82 -1.85 -0.84 -3.17
CA PHE A 82 -1.66 -2.03 -4.00
C PHE A 82 -0.55 -1.75 -5.00
N ILE A 83 0.49 -2.55 -4.95
CA ILE A 83 1.61 -2.43 -5.89
C ILE A 83 1.37 -3.41 -7.02
N HIS A 84 1.08 -2.91 -8.21
CA HIS A 84 0.76 -3.74 -9.36
C HIS A 84 1.81 -3.67 -10.45
N GLY A 85 2.75 -2.73 -10.31
CA GLY A 85 3.76 -2.54 -11.32
C GLY A 85 3.23 -1.75 -12.50
N VAL A 86 4.11 -1.43 -13.42
CA VAL A 86 3.75 -0.64 -14.58
C VAL A 86 3.37 -1.56 -15.74
N GLY A 87 4.29 -2.42 -16.15
CA GLY A 87 4.02 -3.42 -17.18
C GLY A 87 3.22 -2.89 -18.35
N GLU A 88 2.31 -3.71 -18.82
CA GLU A 88 1.41 -3.33 -19.91
C GLU A 88 0.12 -2.70 -19.42
N GLY A 89 -0.03 -2.61 -18.11
CA GLY A 89 -1.17 -1.94 -17.54
C GLY A 89 -2.40 -2.81 -17.33
N VAL A 90 -2.32 -4.10 -17.66
CA VAL A 90 -3.48 -4.98 -17.55
C VAL A 90 -3.93 -5.14 -16.10
N LEU A 91 -2.98 -5.42 -15.23
CA LEU A 91 -3.34 -5.62 -13.82
C LEU A 91 -3.93 -4.36 -13.22
N LYS A 92 -3.32 -3.21 -13.49
CA LYS A 92 -3.86 -1.95 -12.98
C LYS A 92 -5.27 -1.71 -13.50
N TYR A 93 -5.48 -1.93 -14.79
CA TYR A 93 -6.79 -1.71 -15.39
C TYR A 93 -7.84 -2.59 -14.73
N GLU A 94 -7.53 -3.87 -14.55
CA GLU A 94 -8.49 -4.80 -13.97
C GLU A 94 -8.68 -4.54 -12.48
N LEU A 95 -7.62 -4.12 -11.79
CA LEU A 95 -7.75 -3.75 -10.39
C LEU A 95 -8.72 -2.59 -10.23
N ILE A 96 -8.61 -1.59 -11.10
CA ILE A 96 -9.50 -0.44 -11.02
C ILE A 96 -10.94 -0.88 -11.26
N ARG A 97 -11.16 -1.84 -12.17
CA ARG A 97 -12.51 -2.37 -12.36
C ARG A 97 -13.05 -3.03 -11.10
N VAL A 98 -12.18 -3.76 -10.40
CA VAL A 98 -12.56 -4.36 -9.11
C VAL A 98 -12.90 -3.28 -8.11
N LEU A 99 -12.07 -2.24 -8.03
CA LEU A 99 -12.29 -1.18 -7.05
C LEU A 99 -13.61 -0.45 -7.30
N LYS A 100 -14.00 -0.33 -8.55
CA LYS A 100 -15.26 0.34 -8.87
C LYS A 100 -16.47 -0.46 -8.40
N GLU A 101 -16.31 -1.75 -8.15
CA GLU A 101 -17.38 -2.56 -7.58
C GLU A 101 -17.70 -2.15 -6.15
N TYR A 102 -16.77 -1.43 -5.51
CA TYR A 102 -16.95 -1.00 -4.13
C TYR A 102 -17.33 0.47 -4.04
N GLU A 103 -17.89 1.01 -5.10
CA GLU A 103 -18.26 2.41 -5.12
C GLU A 103 -19.14 2.73 -3.92
N GLY A 104 -18.84 3.85 -3.26
CA GLY A 104 -19.54 4.20 -2.05
C GLY A 104 -18.90 3.68 -0.78
N ARG A 105 -17.98 2.70 -0.92
CA ARG A 105 -17.31 2.11 0.22
C ARG A 105 -15.84 2.50 0.29
N LEU A 106 -15.28 2.93 -0.83
CA LEU A 106 -13.88 3.33 -0.88
C LEU A 106 -13.68 4.33 -2.01
N LYS A 107 -12.51 4.93 -2.03
CA LYS A 107 -12.07 5.75 -3.15
C LYS A 107 -10.61 5.40 -3.41
N PHE A 108 -10.11 5.74 -4.60
CA PHE A 108 -8.75 5.34 -4.94
C PHE A 108 -8.09 6.40 -5.80
N TYR A 109 -6.76 6.40 -5.77
CA TYR A 109 -5.92 7.34 -6.48
C TYR A 109 -4.63 6.67 -6.86
N ASP A 110 -3.86 7.26 -7.76
CA ASP A 110 -2.49 6.83 -7.94
C ASP A 110 -1.75 7.07 -6.63
N ALA A 111 -0.90 6.13 -6.26
CA ALA A 111 -0.13 6.27 -5.04
C ALA A 111 1.00 7.28 -5.26
N ASP A 112 1.69 7.62 -4.19
CA ASP A 112 2.76 8.59 -4.21
C ASP A 112 3.77 8.26 -5.31
N TYR A 113 3.88 9.14 -6.28
CA TYR A 113 4.74 8.91 -7.43
C TYR A 113 6.20 8.78 -7.03
N GLN A 114 6.63 9.57 -6.07
CA GLN A 114 8.03 9.54 -5.69
C GLN A 114 8.42 8.23 -5.03
N LYS A 115 7.47 7.60 -4.36
CA LYS A 115 7.75 6.33 -3.71
C LYS A 115 7.52 5.14 -4.63
N TYR A 116 6.48 5.21 -5.45
CA TYR A 116 6.05 4.04 -6.23
C TYR A 116 6.09 4.23 -7.73
N GLY A 117 6.35 5.43 -8.20
CA GLY A 117 6.22 5.72 -9.62
C GLY A 117 4.77 5.55 -10.03
N LEU A 118 4.54 4.96 -11.18
CA LEU A 118 3.19 4.73 -11.67
C LEU A 118 2.70 3.32 -11.35
N GLY A 119 3.44 2.60 -10.54
CA GLY A 119 3.19 1.19 -10.32
C GLY A 119 2.35 0.84 -9.11
N ALA A 120 1.62 1.80 -8.53
CA ALA A 120 0.82 1.50 -7.35
C ALA A 120 -0.43 2.37 -7.31
N THR A 121 -1.47 1.82 -6.69
CA THR A 121 -2.75 2.52 -6.51
C THR A 121 -3.08 2.52 -5.02
N GLU A 122 -3.47 3.66 -4.54
CA GLU A 122 -3.77 3.85 -3.14
C GLU A 122 -5.28 3.86 -2.95
N VAL A 123 -5.76 3.11 -1.97
CA VAL A 123 -7.17 2.91 -1.71
C VAL A 123 -7.49 3.38 -0.29
N TYR A 124 -8.49 4.23 -0.16
CA TYR A 124 -8.99 4.68 1.14
C TYR A 124 -10.34 4.09 1.38
N ILE A 125 -10.50 3.37 2.46
CA ILE A 125 -11.73 2.70 2.80
C ILE A 125 -12.50 3.57 3.77
N PHE A 126 -13.75 3.90 3.42
CA PHE A 126 -14.58 4.72 4.27
C PHE A 126 -14.94 3.93 5.53
N GLN A 127 -14.81 4.57 6.67
CA GLN A 127 -15.11 3.91 7.92
C GLN A 127 -16.56 4.10 8.25
N SER A 128 -17.17 3.03 8.69
CA SER A 128 -18.55 3.06 9.10
C SER A 128 -18.66 3.78 10.43
N LYS A 129 -19.66 4.60 10.57
CA LYS A 129 -19.92 5.24 11.84
C LYS A 129 -20.91 4.42 12.58
N GLN A 130 -20.59 4.06 13.75
CA GLN A 130 -21.53 3.26 14.53
C GLN A 130 -21.78 3.89 15.87
#